data_d45962d5d2c6ea2f1d4f38e12117ff31
#
_entry.id   d45962d5d2c6ea2f1d4f38e12117ff31
#
_cell.length_a   1.000
_cell.length_b   1.000
_cell.length_c   1.000
_cell.angle_alpha   90.00
_cell.angle_beta   90.00
_cell.angle_gamma   90.00
#
_symmetry.space_group_name_H-M   'P 1'
#
loop_
_entity.id
_entity.type
_entity.pdbx_description
1 polymer ?
#
loop_
_entity_poly.entity_id
_entity_poly.type
_entity_poly.pdbx_seq_one_letter_code
_entity_poly.pdbx_strand_id
1 'polypeptide(L)'
;MPDTSFHYVTVRSLHEAPLAIAARLRVPQDGLAHHPAVILLHGSSGPSLREGGYADVLNAAGMVTLEMDQWSARGLGGGAEGRPKTVVETLADLYGARAFLAAHPAVDAARIGVAGFSFGGVATMLAATRRHNAGFLKNGHFRAFMPVYPATWTWNRIPNFEFGDLVDAPMLLITGENDQYDNDPETSRKLVSGLSLDDRVKITLKVMPNSHHGFDMPGADMVVNDPFGNQGKGGLVIMRYNPEMSQQAHKLAAEFFKANLVDEVMRT
;
A
#
# COMPACT_ATOMS: atom_id res chain seq x y z
N MET A 1 11.47 -4.00 21.61
CA MET A 1 11.06 -4.47 20.27
C MET A 1 11.80 -5.78 20.06
N PRO A 2 11.21 -6.81 19.44
CA PRO A 2 11.98 -7.98 19.05
C PRO A 2 13.17 -7.55 18.20
N ASP A 3 14.28 -8.23 18.32
CA ASP A 3 15.43 -8.00 17.46
C ASP A 3 15.02 -8.26 16.00
N THR A 4 15.48 -7.45 15.08
CA THR A 4 15.05 -7.50 13.67
C THR A 4 16.27 -7.43 12.78
N SER A 5 16.44 -8.41 11.89
CA SER A 5 17.50 -8.34 10.89
C SER A 5 17.09 -7.48 9.70
N PHE A 6 18.06 -6.77 9.12
CA PHE A 6 17.88 -5.85 7.98
C PHE A 6 18.72 -6.32 6.80
N HIS A 7 18.08 -6.46 5.64
CA HIS A 7 18.76 -6.88 4.41
C HIS A 7 18.35 -5.97 3.26
N TYR A 8 19.32 -5.49 2.50
CA TYR A 8 19.06 -4.90 1.19
C TYR A 8 19.05 -6.01 0.16
N VAL A 9 17.95 -6.12 -0.56
CA VAL A 9 17.71 -7.21 -1.50
C VAL A 9 17.29 -6.67 -2.86
N THR A 10 17.37 -7.52 -3.87
CA THR A 10 16.86 -7.23 -5.21
C THR A 10 15.67 -8.13 -5.49
N VAL A 11 14.56 -7.51 -5.84
CA VAL A 11 13.34 -8.18 -6.28
C VAL A 11 13.26 -8.14 -7.80
N ARG A 12 13.02 -9.27 -8.43
CA ARG A 12 12.79 -9.35 -9.87
C ARG A 12 11.32 -9.08 -10.17
N SER A 13 11.05 -8.05 -10.98
CA SER A 13 9.70 -7.77 -11.44
C SER A 13 9.21 -8.83 -12.45
N LEU A 14 7.89 -8.91 -12.67
CA LEU A 14 7.25 -9.86 -13.59
C LEU A 14 6.97 -9.25 -14.98
N HIS A 15 7.64 -8.19 -15.37
CA HIS A 15 7.60 -7.69 -16.73
C HIS A 15 8.24 -8.67 -17.73
N GLU A 16 7.92 -8.57 -19.02
CA GLU A 16 8.61 -9.32 -20.07
C GLU A 16 10.12 -9.07 -20.04
N ALA A 17 10.53 -7.81 -19.90
CA ALA A 17 11.89 -7.40 -19.56
C ALA A 17 11.97 -7.07 -18.07
N PRO A 18 12.37 -8.03 -17.20
CA PRO A 18 12.30 -7.86 -15.77
C PRO A 18 13.25 -6.77 -15.26
N LEU A 19 12.74 -5.93 -14.37
CA LEU A 19 13.52 -4.95 -13.64
C LEU A 19 14.10 -5.55 -12.36
N ALA A 20 15.27 -5.07 -11.96
CA ALA A 20 15.92 -5.35 -10.68
C ALA A 20 15.51 -4.26 -9.68
N ILE A 21 14.45 -4.52 -8.92
CA ILE A 21 13.87 -3.56 -7.97
C ILE A 21 14.61 -3.67 -6.64
N ALA A 22 15.20 -2.59 -6.17
CA ALA A 22 15.79 -2.54 -4.84
C ALA A 22 14.70 -2.59 -3.75
N ALA A 23 15.00 -3.29 -2.67
CA ALA A 23 14.08 -3.33 -1.53
C ALA A 23 14.84 -3.52 -0.21
N ARG A 24 14.21 -3.09 0.89
CA ARG A 24 14.66 -3.35 2.25
C ARG A 24 13.76 -4.41 2.88
N LEU A 25 14.35 -5.57 3.16
CA LEU A 25 13.70 -6.67 3.85
C LEU A 25 14.04 -6.60 5.34
N ARG A 26 13.02 -6.72 6.19
CA ARG A 26 13.19 -6.84 7.63
C ARG A 26 12.54 -8.12 8.13
N VAL A 27 13.28 -8.90 8.90
CA VAL A 27 12.82 -10.19 9.43
C VAL A 27 12.92 -10.18 10.95
N PRO A 28 11.80 -10.36 11.69
CA PRO A 28 11.83 -10.52 13.14
C PRO A 28 12.72 -11.68 13.57
N GLN A 29 13.47 -11.51 14.65
CA GLN A 29 14.37 -12.52 15.22
C GLN A 29 13.76 -13.06 16.54
N ASP A 30 12.57 -13.61 16.46
CA ASP A 30 11.79 -14.13 17.60
C ASP A 30 11.82 -15.66 17.70
N GLY A 31 12.58 -16.33 16.83
CA GLY A 31 12.75 -17.78 16.80
C GLY A 31 11.66 -18.53 16.05
N LEU A 32 10.65 -17.86 15.49
CA LEU A 32 9.64 -18.49 14.63
C LEU A 32 10.22 -18.84 13.26
N ALA A 33 9.83 -19.98 12.70
CA ALA A 33 10.32 -20.45 11.40
C ALA A 33 9.70 -19.71 10.22
N HIS A 34 8.42 -19.34 10.31
CA HIS A 34 7.65 -18.75 9.21
C HIS A 34 6.75 -17.62 9.73
N HIS A 35 6.92 -16.43 9.19
CA HIS A 35 6.16 -15.24 9.54
C HIS A 35 5.17 -14.86 8.44
N PRO A 36 4.04 -14.24 8.77
CA PRO A 36 3.30 -13.46 7.80
C PRO A 36 4.18 -12.30 7.30
N ALA A 37 3.87 -11.77 6.11
CA ALA A 37 4.65 -10.69 5.52
C ALA A 37 3.78 -9.58 4.96
N VAL A 38 4.31 -8.35 4.97
CA VAL A 38 3.64 -7.18 4.37
C VAL A 38 4.61 -6.45 3.44
N ILE A 39 4.15 -6.22 2.19
CA ILE A 39 4.85 -5.38 1.22
C ILE A 39 4.42 -3.94 1.45
N LEU A 40 5.38 -3.01 1.47
CA LEU A 40 5.16 -1.58 1.62
C LEU A 40 5.52 -0.86 0.32
N LEU A 41 4.53 -0.19 -0.30
CA LEU A 41 4.67 0.53 -1.56
C LEU A 41 4.66 2.04 -1.31
N HIS A 42 5.73 2.71 -1.70
CA HIS A 42 5.85 4.15 -1.55
C HIS A 42 4.90 4.95 -2.46
N GLY A 43 4.74 6.24 -2.17
CA GLY A 43 4.00 7.19 -2.99
C GLY A 43 4.79 7.71 -4.19
N SER A 44 4.22 8.71 -4.89
CA SER A 44 4.84 9.34 -6.07
C SER A 44 6.24 9.87 -5.84
N SER A 45 6.55 10.32 -4.63
CA SER A 45 7.87 10.89 -4.28
C SER A 45 9.00 9.85 -4.17
N GLY A 46 8.69 8.57 -4.26
CA GLY A 46 9.65 7.49 -4.01
C GLY A 46 9.70 7.09 -2.52
N PRO A 47 10.67 6.23 -2.14
CA PRO A 47 10.85 5.79 -0.76
C PRO A 47 11.06 6.95 0.22
N SER A 48 10.50 6.82 1.42
CA SER A 48 10.57 7.84 2.46
C SER A 48 10.71 7.23 3.86
N LEU A 49 10.78 8.06 4.90
CA LEU A 49 10.78 7.60 6.28
C LEU A 49 9.45 6.99 6.72
N ARG A 50 8.36 7.27 6.00
CA ARG A 50 7.02 6.75 6.29
C ARG A 50 6.98 5.24 6.31
N GLU A 51 7.48 4.59 5.24
CA GLU A 51 7.46 3.14 5.11
C GLU A 51 8.19 2.48 6.29
N GLY A 52 9.29 3.09 6.75
CA GLY A 52 10.05 2.64 7.92
C GLY A 52 9.22 2.63 9.21
N GLY A 53 8.39 3.66 9.44
CA GLY A 53 7.51 3.72 10.61
C GLY A 53 6.46 2.60 10.63
N TYR A 54 5.85 2.29 9.48
CA TYR A 54 4.95 1.13 9.37
C TYR A 54 5.70 -0.20 9.53
N ALA A 55 6.89 -0.32 8.93
CA ALA A 55 7.70 -1.52 9.10
C ALA A 55 8.04 -1.78 10.57
N ASP A 56 8.36 -0.75 11.36
CA ASP A 56 8.69 -0.88 12.77
C ASP A 56 7.53 -1.50 13.56
N VAL A 57 6.30 -1.03 13.38
CA VAL A 57 5.13 -1.55 14.11
C VAL A 57 4.71 -2.94 13.61
N LEU A 58 4.88 -3.24 12.33
CA LEU A 58 4.59 -4.56 11.76
C LEU A 58 5.62 -5.60 12.20
N ASN A 59 6.92 -5.26 12.21
CA ASN A 59 7.95 -6.14 12.73
C ASN A 59 7.75 -6.41 14.23
N ALA A 60 7.38 -5.38 15.01
CA ALA A 60 7.05 -5.56 16.43
C ALA A 60 5.83 -6.48 16.64
N ALA A 61 4.95 -6.60 15.65
CA ALA A 61 3.82 -7.53 15.64
C ALA A 61 4.16 -8.91 15.01
N GLY A 62 5.46 -9.22 14.79
CA GLY A 62 5.93 -10.52 14.30
C GLY A 62 5.80 -10.74 12.80
N MET A 63 5.71 -9.68 11.99
CA MET A 63 5.57 -9.77 10.55
C MET A 63 6.88 -9.38 9.84
N VAL A 64 7.25 -10.09 8.80
CA VAL A 64 8.30 -9.67 7.85
C VAL A 64 7.78 -8.47 7.05
N THR A 65 8.64 -7.48 6.79
CA THR A 65 8.29 -6.36 5.92
C THR A 65 9.26 -6.24 4.74
N LEU A 66 8.72 -5.84 3.59
CA LEU A 66 9.48 -5.58 2.37
C LEU A 66 9.14 -4.18 1.85
N GLU A 67 10.05 -3.23 2.05
CA GLU A 67 9.92 -1.85 1.59
C GLU A 67 10.54 -1.74 0.19
N MET A 68 9.71 -1.45 -0.81
CA MET A 68 10.10 -1.42 -2.23
C MET A 68 10.66 -0.06 -2.64
N ASP A 69 11.65 -0.03 -3.54
CA ASP A 69 12.06 1.14 -4.31
C ASP A 69 11.81 0.91 -5.80
N GLN A 70 10.61 1.25 -6.23
CA GLN A 70 10.17 1.02 -7.61
C GLN A 70 10.72 2.06 -8.59
N TRP A 71 11.25 3.21 -8.10
CA TRP A 71 11.73 4.30 -8.97
C TRP A 71 13.17 4.14 -9.41
N SER A 72 14.08 3.75 -8.53
CA SER A 72 15.52 3.68 -8.84
C SER A 72 15.81 2.76 -10.03
N ALA A 73 15.13 1.61 -10.15
CA ALA A 73 15.30 0.68 -11.27
C ALA A 73 14.85 1.26 -12.62
N ARG A 74 14.09 2.34 -12.60
CA ARG A 74 13.58 3.05 -13.80
C ARG A 74 14.33 4.37 -14.06
N GLY A 75 15.28 4.75 -13.21
CA GLY A 75 15.95 6.05 -13.27
C GLY A 75 14.99 7.22 -13.01
N LEU A 76 13.92 7.00 -12.24
CA LEU A 76 12.93 8.01 -11.92
C LEU A 76 13.27 8.72 -10.62
N GLY A 77 13.06 10.04 -10.58
CA GLY A 77 13.35 10.89 -9.42
C GLY A 77 12.16 11.11 -8.48
N GLY A 78 10.99 10.60 -8.84
CA GLY A 78 9.76 10.82 -8.07
C GLY A 78 9.07 12.17 -8.35
N GLY A 79 7.97 12.40 -7.63
CA GLY A 79 7.12 13.58 -7.82
C GLY A 79 6.10 13.43 -8.96
N ALA A 80 5.47 14.53 -9.35
CA ALA A 80 4.41 14.52 -10.36
C ALA A 80 4.91 14.10 -11.75
N GLU A 81 6.14 14.48 -12.11
CA GLU A 81 6.73 14.22 -13.43
C GLU A 81 7.71 13.04 -13.42
N GLY A 82 8.32 12.74 -12.28
CA GLY A 82 9.34 11.69 -12.11
C GLY A 82 8.77 10.36 -11.63
N ARG A 83 7.52 10.03 -11.95
CA ARG A 83 6.84 8.77 -11.66
C ARG A 83 6.39 8.07 -12.94
N PRO A 84 6.05 6.76 -12.92
CA PRO A 84 5.45 6.09 -14.07
C PRO A 84 4.16 6.77 -14.54
N LYS A 85 3.90 6.72 -15.86
CA LYS A 85 2.70 7.33 -16.46
C LYS A 85 1.42 6.64 -16.02
N THR A 86 1.48 5.35 -15.76
CA THR A 86 0.35 4.56 -15.26
C THR A 86 0.75 3.71 -14.06
N VAL A 87 -0.15 3.64 -13.09
CA VAL A 87 0.05 2.79 -11.89
C VAL A 87 0.02 1.30 -12.27
N VAL A 88 -0.74 0.93 -13.29
CA VAL A 88 -0.90 -0.47 -13.75
C VAL A 88 0.45 -1.12 -14.06
N GLU A 89 1.42 -0.36 -14.64
CA GLU A 89 2.73 -0.92 -14.96
C GLU A 89 3.55 -1.31 -13.72
N THR A 90 3.23 -0.80 -12.53
CA THR A 90 3.93 -1.17 -11.29
C THR A 90 3.37 -2.45 -10.63
N LEU A 91 2.27 -2.99 -11.13
CA LEU A 91 1.73 -4.26 -10.62
C LEU A 91 2.69 -5.43 -10.83
N ALA A 92 3.43 -5.45 -11.94
CA ALA A 92 4.43 -6.48 -12.19
C ALA A 92 5.57 -6.46 -11.15
N ASP A 93 5.90 -5.28 -10.58
CA ASP A 93 6.85 -5.16 -9.48
C ASP A 93 6.25 -5.72 -8.19
N LEU A 94 5.02 -5.33 -7.88
CA LEU A 94 4.31 -5.78 -6.68
C LEU A 94 4.17 -7.30 -6.64
N TYR A 95 3.77 -7.92 -7.76
CA TYR A 95 3.66 -9.39 -7.82
C TYR A 95 5.02 -10.08 -7.87
N GLY A 96 6.05 -9.42 -8.40
CA GLY A 96 7.45 -9.86 -8.25
C GLY A 96 7.89 -9.88 -6.78
N ALA A 97 7.55 -8.84 -6.02
CA ALA A 97 7.79 -8.76 -4.59
C ALA A 97 7.05 -9.86 -3.81
N ARG A 98 5.80 -10.13 -4.18
CA ARG A 98 5.06 -11.24 -3.59
C ARG A 98 5.72 -12.59 -3.87
N ALA A 99 6.17 -12.83 -5.10
CA ALA A 99 6.86 -14.07 -5.47
C ALA A 99 8.19 -14.21 -4.70
N PHE A 100 8.94 -13.12 -4.54
CA PHE A 100 10.17 -13.08 -3.74
C PHE A 100 9.89 -13.48 -2.28
N LEU A 101 8.88 -12.86 -1.64
CA LEU A 101 8.52 -13.18 -0.26
C LEU A 101 8.01 -14.63 -0.13
N ALA A 102 7.20 -15.10 -1.08
CA ALA A 102 6.66 -16.48 -1.06
C ALA A 102 7.76 -17.55 -1.17
N ALA A 103 8.91 -17.21 -1.76
CA ALA A 103 10.07 -18.09 -1.83
C ALA A 103 11.07 -17.91 -0.66
N HIS A 104 10.86 -16.89 0.20
CA HIS A 104 11.78 -16.61 1.28
C HIS A 104 11.57 -17.57 2.46
N PRO A 105 12.64 -18.21 3.01
CA PRO A 105 12.51 -19.27 4.02
C PRO A 105 11.85 -18.82 5.33
N ALA A 106 11.92 -17.53 5.68
CA ALA A 106 11.29 -16.98 6.89
C ALA A 106 9.81 -16.56 6.67
N VAL A 107 9.24 -16.74 5.48
CA VAL A 107 7.89 -16.24 5.15
C VAL A 107 6.91 -17.37 4.92
N ASP A 108 5.71 -17.25 5.48
CA ASP A 108 4.57 -18.06 5.10
C ASP A 108 3.93 -17.49 3.82
N ALA A 109 4.09 -18.20 2.70
CA ALA A 109 3.57 -17.78 1.40
C ALA A 109 2.04 -17.62 1.33
N ALA A 110 1.30 -18.23 2.26
CA ALA A 110 -0.16 -18.09 2.35
C ALA A 110 -0.59 -16.80 3.09
N ARG A 111 0.32 -16.13 3.79
CA ARG A 111 0.01 -15.00 4.67
C ARG A 111 0.77 -13.73 4.28
N ILE A 112 0.58 -13.28 3.03
CA ILE A 112 1.21 -12.06 2.50
C ILE A 112 0.15 -10.99 2.26
N GLY A 113 0.33 -9.83 2.89
CA GLY A 113 -0.47 -8.62 2.69
C GLY A 113 0.30 -7.52 1.95
N VAL A 114 -0.40 -6.44 1.63
CA VAL A 114 0.19 -5.26 1.00
C VAL A 114 -0.39 -3.98 1.59
N ALA A 115 0.47 -3.02 1.90
CA ALA A 115 0.12 -1.64 2.20
C ALA A 115 0.79 -0.71 1.19
N GLY A 116 0.05 0.30 0.76
CA GLY A 116 0.58 1.28 -0.19
C GLY A 116 0.06 2.68 0.07
N PHE A 117 0.89 3.67 -0.25
CA PHE A 117 0.66 5.07 0.10
C PHE A 117 0.51 5.90 -1.18
N SER A 118 -0.55 6.71 -1.28
CA SER A 118 -0.80 7.57 -2.44
C SER A 118 -0.76 6.76 -3.75
N PHE A 119 0.21 6.95 -4.61
CA PHE A 119 0.44 6.15 -5.82
C PHE A 119 0.52 4.64 -5.52
N GLY A 120 1.26 4.25 -4.47
CA GLY A 120 1.30 2.87 -3.97
C GLY A 120 -0.05 2.40 -3.44
N GLY A 121 -0.85 3.31 -2.87
CA GLY A 121 -2.23 3.05 -2.45
C GLY A 121 -3.14 2.72 -3.63
N VAL A 122 -2.99 3.42 -4.75
CA VAL A 122 -3.70 3.09 -6.00
C VAL A 122 -3.27 1.71 -6.51
N ALA A 123 -1.97 1.38 -6.51
CA ALA A 123 -1.49 0.05 -6.89
C ALA A 123 -2.08 -1.05 -5.99
N THR A 124 -2.20 -0.79 -4.68
CA THR A 124 -2.81 -1.69 -3.70
C THR A 124 -4.30 -1.93 -4.01
N MET A 125 -5.05 -0.88 -4.36
CA MET A 125 -6.45 -1.00 -4.77
C MET A 125 -6.60 -1.78 -6.09
N LEU A 126 -5.76 -1.50 -7.10
CA LEU A 126 -5.76 -2.27 -8.36
C LEU A 126 -5.51 -3.75 -8.12
N ALA A 127 -4.52 -4.10 -7.29
CA ALA A 127 -4.21 -5.48 -6.94
C ALA A 127 -5.35 -6.20 -6.20
N ALA A 128 -6.26 -5.47 -5.57
CA ALA A 128 -7.44 -6.03 -4.91
C ALA A 128 -8.58 -6.35 -5.89
N THR A 129 -8.55 -5.85 -7.13
CA THR A 129 -9.59 -6.16 -8.13
C THR A 129 -9.27 -7.46 -8.87
N ARG A 130 -10.26 -8.31 -9.14
CA ARG A 130 -10.08 -9.57 -9.89
C ARG A 130 -9.53 -9.32 -11.29
N ARG A 131 -9.96 -8.25 -11.95
CA ARG A 131 -9.50 -7.85 -13.28
C ARG A 131 -7.98 -7.71 -13.36
N HIS A 132 -7.37 -6.95 -12.44
CA HIS A 132 -5.92 -6.71 -12.47
C HIS A 132 -5.13 -7.86 -11.84
N ASN A 133 -5.75 -8.60 -10.91
CA ASN A 133 -5.16 -9.78 -10.31
C ASN A 133 -5.07 -10.95 -11.29
N ALA A 134 -6.01 -11.08 -12.24
CA ALA A 134 -6.12 -12.22 -13.16
C ALA A 134 -4.81 -12.55 -13.89
N GLY A 135 -4.04 -11.54 -14.30
CA GLY A 135 -2.74 -11.72 -14.97
C GLY A 135 -1.63 -12.31 -14.08
N PHE A 136 -1.82 -12.31 -12.76
CA PHE A 136 -0.82 -12.70 -11.77
C PHE A 136 -1.23 -13.88 -10.88
N LEU A 137 -2.38 -14.53 -11.15
CA LEU A 137 -2.95 -15.60 -10.31
C LEU A 137 -1.99 -16.73 -10.00
N LYS A 138 -1.14 -17.11 -10.97
CA LYS A 138 -0.09 -18.14 -10.79
C LYS A 138 0.96 -17.78 -9.73
N ASN A 139 1.06 -16.50 -9.36
CA ASN A 139 1.98 -15.99 -8.35
C ASN A 139 1.34 -15.92 -6.96
N GLY A 140 0.08 -16.39 -6.82
CA GLY A 140 -0.70 -16.41 -5.59
C GLY A 140 -1.47 -15.12 -5.33
N HIS A 141 -2.14 -15.04 -4.18
CA HIS A 141 -3.03 -13.94 -3.80
C HIS A 141 -2.50 -13.20 -2.58
N PHE A 142 -2.84 -11.92 -2.46
CA PHE A 142 -2.70 -11.18 -1.21
C PHE A 142 -3.88 -11.51 -0.29
N ARG A 143 -3.59 -11.60 1.02
CA ARG A 143 -4.58 -11.92 2.05
C ARG A 143 -5.19 -10.70 2.73
N ALA A 144 -4.57 -9.54 2.58
CA ALA A 144 -5.05 -8.28 3.16
C ALA A 144 -4.49 -7.09 2.39
N PHE A 145 -5.28 -6.01 2.26
CA PHE A 145 -4.93 -4.80 1.52
C PHE A 145 -5.11 -3.57 2.40
N MET A 146 -4.11 -2.69 2.44
CA MET A 146 -4.21 -1.42 3.14
C MET A 146 -3.78 -0.24 2.24
N PRO A 147 -4.68 0.26 1.39
CA PRO A 147 -4.43 1.51 0.66
C PRO A 147 -4.60 2.73 1.59
N VAL A 148 -3.62 3.63 1.58
CA VAL A 148 -3.62 4.87 2.36
C VAL A 148 -3.64 6.05 1.42
N TYR A 149 -4.64 6.92 1.54
CA TYR A 149 -4.94 8.10 0.70
C TYR A 149 -4.70 7.88 -0.81
N PRO A 150 -5.40 6.89 -1.43
CA PRO A 150 -5.16 6.48 -2.82
C PRO A 150 -5.84 7.36 -3.89
N ALA A 151 -6.13 8.64 -3.62
CA ALA A 151 -6.88 9.54 -4.51
C ALA A 151 -8.19 8.88 -5.01
N THR A 152 -9.15 8.70 -4.10
CA THR A 152 -10.37 7.91 -4.35
C THR A 152 -11.28 8.47 -5.44
N TRP A 153 -11.13 9.76 -5.79
CA TRP A 153 -11.88 10.40 -6.87
C TRP A 153 -11.64 9.79 -8.25
N THR A 154 -10.47 9.13 -8.47
CA THR A 154 -10.09 8.57 -9.77
C THR A 154 -10.93 7.36 -10.17
N TRP A 155 -11.41 6.60 -9.19
CA TRP A 155 -12.09 5.34 -9.39
C TRP A 155 -13.48 5.53 -10.01
N ASN A 156 -13.82 4.69 -10.97
CA ASN A 156 -15.06 4.70 -11.75
C ASN A 156 -15.30 6.02 -12.53
N ARG A 157 -14.24 6.84 -12.71
CA ARG A 157 -14.28 8.09 -13.49
C ARG A 157 -13.23 8.11 -14.60
N ILE A 158 -12.11 7.41 -14.40
CA ILE A 158 -11.03 7.31 -15.37
C ILE A 158 -11.09 5.92 -16.02
N PRO A 159 -11.01 5.79 -17.37
CA PRO A 159 -10.98 4.49 -18.02
C PRO A 159 -9.87 3.60 -17.48
N ASN A 160 -10.15 2.33 -17.26
CA ASN A 160 -9.29 1.31 -16.65
C ASN A 160 -9.03 1.48 -15.14
N PHE A 161 -9.73 2.41 -14.48
CA PHE A 161 -9.75 2.56 -13.03
C PHE A 161 -11.14 2.22 -12.47
N GLU A 162 -11.72 1.12 -12.93
CA GLU A 162 -12.95 0.57 -12.36
C GLU A 162 -12.61 -0.15 -11.04
N PHE A 163 -13.31 0.23 -9.97
CA PHE A 163 -13.18 -0.36 -8.65
C PHE A 163 -14.45 -1.14 -8.28
N GLY A 164 -14.28 -2.39 -7.99
CA GLY A 164 -15.31 -3.39 -7.73
C GLY A 164 -14.83 -4.76 -8.18
N ASP A 165 -15.66 -5.78 -8.06
CA ASP A 165 -15.30 -7.19 -8.30
C ASP A 165 -14.00 -7.54 -7.58
N LEU A 166 -14.01 -7.34 -6.25
CA LEU A 166 -12.83 -7.49 -5.40
C LEU A 166 -12.54 -8.98 -5.13
N VAL A 167 -11.26 -9.30 -5.01
CA VAL A 167 -10.83 -10.61 -4.49
C VAL A 167 -11.38 -10.82 -3.07
N ASP A 168 -11.45 -12.07 -2.65
CA ASP A 168 -11.95 -12.41 -1.32
C ASP A 168 -10.86 -12.21 -0.25
N ALA A 169 -10.66 -10.92 0.11
CA ALA A 169 -9.70 -10.51 1.12
C ALA A 169 -10.09 -9.14 1.72
N PRO A 170 -9.87 -8.93 3.01
CA PRO A 170 -10.22 -7.68 3.68
C PRO A 170 -9.35 -6.51 3.20
N MET A 171 -9.95 -5.32 3.24
CA MET A 171 -9.28 -4.05 2.93
C MET A 171 -9.51 -3.03 4.05
N LEU A 172 -8.43 -2.38 4.50
CA LEU A 172 -8.47 -1.19 5.34
C LEU A 172 -8.10 0.02 4.48
N LEU A 173 -9.11 0.77 4.03
CA LEU A 173 -8.92 2.01 3.26
C LEU A 173 -8.81 3.19 4.23
N ILE A 174 -7.67 3.88 4.22
CA ILE A 174 -7.42 5.06 5.06
C ILE A 174 -7.34 6.30 4.16
N THR A 175 -8.06 7.37 4.52
CA THR A 175 -8.01 8.68 3.82
C THR A 175 -7.85 9.81 4.83
N GLY A 176 -7.36 10.96 4.40
CA GLY A 176 -7.32 12.18 5.21
C GLY A 176 -8.57 13.03 5.00
N GLU A 177 -9.09 13.63 6.09
CA GLU A 177 -10.27 14.52 6.02
C GLU A 177 -10.01 15.75 5.12
N ASN A 178 -8.80 16.30 5.17
CA ASN A 178 -8.39 17.49 4.44
C ASN A 178 -7.52 17.17 3.20
N ASP A 179 -7.59 15.93 2.68
CA ASP A 179 -6.82 15.52 1.52
C ASP A 179 -7.34 16.21 0.24
N GLN A 180 -6.50 17.06 -0.36
CA GLN A 180 -6.84 17.84 -1.55
C GLN A 180 -6.74 17.06 -2.86
N TYR A 181 -6.41 15.78 -2.86
CA TYR A 181 -6.68 14.93 -4.02
C TYR A 181 -8.18 14.66 -4.13
N ASP A 182 -8.83 14.33 -3.03
CA ASP A 182 -10.27 14.04 -2.97
C ASP A 182 -11.13 15.28 -2.66
N ASN A 183 -10.58 16.31 -2.02
CA ASN A 183 -11.20 17.56 -1.54
C ASN A 183 -12.32 17.40 -0.51
N ASP A 184 -12.92 16.23 -0.41
CA ASP A 184 -14.06 15.95 0.43
C ASP A 184 -14.01 14.48 0.86
N PRO A 185 -14.04 14.16 2.16
CA PRO A 185 -14.07 12.79 2.65
C PRO A 185 -15.30 12.00 2.17
N GLU A 186 -16.38 12.69 1.72
CA GLU A 186 -17.51 12.05 1.06
C GLU A 186 -17.14 11.36 -0.26
N THR A 187 -16.03 11.75 -0.89
CA THR A 187 -15.53 11.09 -2.11
C THR A 187 -15.24 9.62 -1.86
N SER A 188 -14.48 9.30 -0.80
CA SER A 188 -14.19 7.92 -0.41
C SER A 188 -15.42 7.18 0.11
N ARG A 189 -16.30 7.85 0.87
CA ARG A 189 -17.55 7.24 1.35
C ARG A 189 -18.49 6.87 0.20
N LYS A 190 -18.64 7.75 -0.80
CA LYS A 190 -19.44 7.49 -2.00
C LYS A 190 -18.85 6.34 -2.83
N LEU A 191 -17.53 6.29 -2.99
CA LEU A 191 -16.88 5.17 -3.66
C LEU A 191 -17.25 3.85 -3.00
N VAL A 192 -17.05 3.73 -1.68
CA VAL A 192 -17.35 2.49 -0.94
C VAL A 192 -18.85 2.17 -0.95
N SER A 193 -19.73 3.16 -0.71
CA SER A 193 -21.18 2.93 -0.68
C SER A 193 -21.75 2.54 -2.04
N GLY A 194 -21.12 2.93 -3.14
CA GLY A 194 -21.50 2.60 -4.51
C GLY A 194 -21.13 1.18 -4.96
N LEU A 195 -20.35 0.44 -4.17
CA LEU A 195 -19.98 -0.94 -4.48
C LEU A 195 -21.12 -1.93 -4.23
N SER A 196 -21.02 -3.12 -4.82
CA SER A 196 -21.88 -4.26 -4.46
C SER A 196 -21.81 -4.55 -2.96
N LEU A 197 -22.81 -5.21 -2.42
CA LEU A 197 -22.79 -5.62 -1.01
C LEU A 197 -21.58 -6.53 -0.72
N ASP A 198 -21.31 -7.49 -1.62
CA ASP A 198 -20.22 -8.45 -1.50
C ASP A 198 -18.85 -7.78 -1.45
N ASP A 199 -18.66 -6.69 -2.19
CA ASP A 199 -17.40 -5.94 -2.15
C ASP A 199 -17.33 -5.01 -0.93
N ARG A 200 -18.45 -4.34 -0.63
CA ARG A 200 -18.51 -3.35 0.45
C ARG A 200 -18.21 -3.97 1.82
N VAL A 201 -18.66 -5.19 2.09
CA VAL A 201 -18.42 -5.87 3.38
C VAL A 201 -16.95 -6.21 3.62
N LYS A 202 -16.13 -6.24 2.57
CA LYS A 202 -14.68 -6.46 2.65
C LYS A 202 -13.92 -5.20 3.07
N ILE A 203 -14.51 -4.00 2.98
CA ILE A 203 -13.82 -2.74 3.14
C ILE A 203 -14.18 -2.07 4.46
N THR A 204 -13.16 -1.81 5.27
CA THR A 204 -13.24 -0.89 6.40
C THR A 204 -12.64 0.45 5.97
N LEU A 205 -13.47 1.50 5.88
CA LEU A 205 -13.01 2.86 5.60
C LEU A 205 -12.73 3.61 6.91
N LYS A 206 -11.57 4.25 6.98
CA LYS A 206 -11.15 5.17 8.04
C LYS A 206 -10.79 6.52 7.46
N VAL A 207 -11.51 7.56 7.84
CA VAL A 207 -11.16 8.95 7.54
C VAL A 207 -10.43 9.52 8.75
N MET A 208 -9.18 9.94 8.54
CA MET A 208 -8.34 10.49 9.62
C MET A 208 -8.65 11.98 9.78
N PRO A 209 -9.12 12.41 10.97
CA PRO A 209 -9.52 13.80 11.19
C PRO A 209 -8.33 14.76 11.05
N ASN A 210 -8.59 15.98 10.58
CA ASN A 210 -7.61 17.06 10.42
C ASN A 210 -6.34 16.66 9.66
N SER A 211 -6.42 15.66 8.78
CA SER A 211 -5.27 15.07 8.08
C SER A 211 -5.28 15.44 6.60
N HIS A 212 -4.17 16.01 6.15
CA HIS A 212 -3.87 16.27 4.74
C HIS A 212 -3.29 15.02 4.05
N HIS A 213 -3.02 15.11 2.75
CA HIS A 213 -2.27 14.09 2.04
C HIS A 213 -0.88 13.89 2.65
N GLY A 214 -0.41 12.65 2.80
CA GLY A 214 0.89 12.37 3.42
C GLY A 214 0.96 12.70 4.92
N PHE A 215 -0.16 12.69 5.63
CA PHE A 215 -0.24 13.02 7.07
C PHE A 215 0.66 12.13 7.95
N ASP A 216 1.05 10.98 7.48
CA ASP A 216 1.90 10.00 8.15
C ASP A 216 3.36 10.00 7.66
N MET A 217 3.75 10.98 6.84
CA MET A 217 5.11 11.12 6.31
C MET A 217 5.88 12.11 7.19
N PRO A 218 6.83 11.66 8.04
CA PRO A 218 7.62 12.55 8.89
C PRO A 218 8.37 13.61 8.06
N GLY A 219 8.26 14.86 8.48
CA GLY A 219 8.87 16.01 7.78
C GLY A 219 8.06 16.53 6.59
N ALA A 220 6.89 15.95 6.27
CA ALA A 220 5.99 16.54 5.29
C ALA A 220 5.41 17.86 5.84
N ASP A 221 5.83 18.96 5.27
CA ASP A 221 5.23 20.30 5.40
C ASP A 221 5.56 21.05 4.11
N MET A 222 4.84 20.67 3.05
CA MET A 222 5.09 21.21 1.72
C MET A 222 3.81 21.36 0.93
N VAL A 223 3.87 22.18 -0.09
CA VAL A 223 2.82 22.34 -1.10
C VAL A 223 3.37 21.86 -2.43
N VAL A 224 2.70 20.89 -3.04
CA VAL A 224 3.08 20.35 -4.34
C VAL A 224 2.06 20.74 -5.40
N ASN A 225 2.51 20.98 -6.64
CA ASN A 225 1.63 21.13 -7.78
C ASN A 225 1.50 19.77 -8.48
N ASP A 226 0.29 19.20 -8.47
CA ASP A 226 0.06 17.90 -9.08
C ASP A 226 -1.16 17.96 -10.01
N PRO A 227 -1.06 17.49 -11.28
CA PRO A 227 -2.18 17.46 -12.21
C PRO A 227 -3.36 16.60 -11.75
N PHE A 228 -3.14 15.63 -10.86
CA PHE A 228 -4.19 14.79 -10.27
C PHE A 228 -4.81 15.41 -9.00
N GLY A 229 -4.26 16.50 -8.47
CA GLY A 229 -4.85 17.24 -7.35
C GLY A 229 -6.24 17.79 -7.68
N ASN A 230 -6.98 18.13 -6.64
CA ASN A 230 -8.30 18.78 -6.73
C ASN A 230 -9.28 18.04 -7.66
N GLN A 231 -9.38 16.73 -7.49
CA GLN A 231 -10.20 15.84 -8.31
C GLN A 231 -9.88 15.93 -9.82
N GLY A 232 -8.58 15.95 -10.15
CA GLY A 232 -8.09 16.00 -11.53
C GLY A 232 -8.15 17.36 -12.19
N LYS A 233 -8.52 18.41 -11.47
CA LYS A 233 -8.43 19.80 -11.96
C LYS A 233 -7.00 20.35 -11.93
N GLY A 234 -6.11 19.62 -11.26
CA GLY A 234 -4.74 20.05 -11.02
C GLY A 234 -4.62 21.12 -9.95
N GLY A 235 -3.39 21.57 -9.72
CA GLY A 235 -3.10 22.66 -8.81
C GLY A 235 -2.43 22.23 -7.52
N LEU A 236 -2.47 23.10 -6.54
CA LEU A 236 -1.73 22.93 -5.29
C LEU A 236 -2.39 21.93 -4.35
N VAL A 237 -1.59 21.05 -3.78
CA VAL A 237 -1.96 20.08 -2.75
C VAL A 237 -1.05 20.26 -1.56
N ILE A 238 -1.63 20.41 -0.37
CA ILE A 238 -0.91 20.51 0.89
C ILE A 238 -0.59 19.11 1.37
N MET A 239 0.69 18.86 1.65
CA MET A 239 1.17 17.68 2.36
C MET A 239 1.62 18.14 3.74
N ARG A 240 1.04 17.59 4.79
CA ARG A 240 1.35 17.99 6.15
C ARG A 240 1.37 16.82 7.10
N TYR A 241 2.49 16.66 7.81
CA TYR A 241 2.64 15.66 8.85
C TYR A 241 1.72 15.93 10.04
N ASN A 242 1.00 14.89 10.48
CA ASN A 242 0.20 14.91 11.69
C ASN A 242 0.66 13.73 12.57
N PRO A 243 1.50 13.99 13.60
CA PRO A 243 2.12 12.91 14.38
C PRO A 243 1.09 12.04 15.13
N GLU A 244 0.00 12.63 15.62
CA GLU A 244 -1.05 11.88 16.31
C GLU A 244 -1.75 10.90 15.35
N MET A 245 -2.17 11.39 14.18
CA MET A 245 -2.84 10.55 13.19
C MET A 245 -1.88 9.55 12.53
N SER A 246 -0.60 9.89 12.41
CA SER A 246 0.45 8.95 12.02
C SER A 246 0.54 7.77 12.99
N GLN A 247 0.61 8.03 14.29
CA GLN A 247 0.61 6.98 15.32
C GLN A 247 -0.67 6.14 15.27
N GLN A 248 -1.82 6.78 15.08
CA GLN A 248 -3.09 6.07 14.95
C GLN A 248 -3.11 5.18 13.71
N ALA A 249 -2.59 5.64 12.56
CA ALA A 249 -2.51 4.84 11.34
C ALA A 249 -1.56 3.64 11.50
N HIS A 250 -0.42 3.83 12.16
CA HIS A 250 0.51 2.74 12.52
C HIS A 250 -0.18 1.68 13.40
N LYS A 251 -0.93 2.10 14.41
CA LYS A 251 -1.71 1.20 15.28
C LYS A 251 -2.76 0.44 14.47
N LEU A 252 -3.54 1.13 13.64
CA LEU A 252 -4.54 0.50 12.78
C LEU A 252 -3.91 -0.52 11.82
N ALA A 253 -2.73 -0.22 11.25
CA ALA A 253 -2.00 -1.14 10.39
C ALA A 253 -1.60 -2.42 11.14
N ALA A 254 -1.00 -2.28 12.33
CA ALA A 254 -0.59 -3.42 13.14
C ALA A 254 -1.79 -4.29 13.55
N GLU A 255 -2.88 -3.68 14.00
CA GLU A 255 -4.12 -4.38 14.39
C GLU A 255 -4.76 -5.09 13.19
N PHE A 256 -4.88 -4.40 12.05
CA PHE A 256 -5.49 -4.94 10.83
C PHE A 256 -4.71 -6.14 10.28
N PHE A 257 -3.40 -6.01 10.09
CA PHE A 257 -2.61 -7.11 9.56
C PHE A 257 -2.46 -8.25 10.57
N LYS A 258 -2.40 -7.96 11.88
CA LYS A 258 -2.40 -9.01 12.90
C LYS A 258 -3.69 -9.83 12.83
N ALA A 259 -4.85 -9.20 12.80
CA ALA A 259 -6.14 -9.89 12.76
C ALA A 259 -6.31 -10.75 11.51
N ASN A 260 -5.73 -10.35 10.37
CA ASN A 260 -5.96 -10.99 9.08
C ASN A 260 -4.80 -11.89 8.59
N LEU A 261 -3.61 -11.76 9.16
CA LEU A 261 -2.44 -12.55 8.76
C LEU A 261 -1.86 -13.42 9.88
N VAL A 262 -2.12 -13.09 11.16
CA VAL A 262 -1.59 -13.84 12.32
C VAL A 262 -2.68 -14.66 12.98
N ASP A 263 -3.77 -14.00 13.38
CA ASP A 263 -4.79 -14.61 14.26
C ASP A 263 -5.73 -15.60 13.52
N GLU A 264 -5.78 -15.57 12.18
CA GLU A 264 -6.60 -16.53 11.40
C GLU A 264 -6.14 -17.99 11.56
N VAL A 265 -4.84 -18.21 11.77
CA VAL A 265 -4.29 -19.58 11.96
C VAL A 265 -4.68 -20.17 13.31
N MET A 266 -5.07 -19.37 14.28
CA MET A 266 -5.51 -19.83 15.60
C MET A 266 -7.01 -20.22 15.64
N ARG A 267 -7.74 -20.02 14.54
CA ARG A 267 -9.19 -20.29 14.42
C ARG A 267 -9.54 -21.53 13.59
N THR A 268 -8.55 -22.14 12.96
CA THR A 268 -8.68 -23.40 12.21
C THR A 268 -8.01 -24.55 12.96
#